data_05b75d184644657994414531d786b2ee
#
_entry.id   05b75d184644657994414531d786b2ee
#
_cell.length_a   1.000
_cell.length_b   1.000
_cell.length_c   1.000
_cell.angle_alpha   90.00
_cell.angle_beta   90.00
_cell.angle_gamma   90.00
#
_symmetry.space_group_name_H-M   'P 1'
#
loop_
_entity.id
_entity.type
_entity.pdbx_description
1 polymer ?
#
loop_
_entity_poly.entity_id
_entity_poly.type
_entity_poly.pdbx_seq_one_letter_code
_entity_poly.pdbx_strand_id
1 'polypeptide(L)'
;VDELHLAVESWKVGTGLKRAADTEPFGWGLYEAENYAQLCDCPIELSDFSVISFKAKGTQHHILINEVPVNFDEKQLVADVKKITETVIGFFEPKKGKCPAGDEYTFLLNVTSNAAGGLEHANSTALAAPRKWLPCTHDKKRTDNYVQLLTLFAHEYFHTWLVKRIKPAAFIDADFSEEAYTSLLWLFEGFTSYYESMLVRRAGLIDDEVLGKLLSKDLKAVAETPAHMAQSLSQASFDAWIKFYKPSANSVNAHVSYYRQGALAAWVLDAEIRRKTKSKKSLDDVLRLLWEDFKAAGADYSGITSDDVPEIVARATELDLTGLIADLTETAMPVDYAKFLKPLGVTLEESETPAERKLLGISGLGNDAGFTVRQVYDKETAQWIGIAPGDVIVALDGVRVKGGNLPELLARYGEGDEILIHAFRDDALLAWAVLLGKPKTFQSKVVIKPTKLGKDWLS
;
A
#
# COMPACT_ATOMS: atom_id res chain seq x y z
N VAL A 1 19.88 -36.70 12.69
CA VAL A 1 20.90 -36.01 11.84
C VAL A 1 20.65 -36.36 10.39
N ASP A 2 20.30 -37.62 10.07
CA ASP A 2 20.08 -38.10 8.69
C ASP A 2 18.81 -37.57 8.05
N GLU A 3 17.71 -37.37 8.79
CA GLU A 3 16.46 -36.78 8.25
C GLU A 3 16.61 -35.28 7.92
N LEU A 4 17.43 -34.54 8.66
CA LEU A 4 17.74 -33.15 8.35
C LEU A 4 18.60 -33.05 7.08
N HIS A 5 19.49 -33.99 6.85
CA HIS A 5 20.35 -34.02 5.66
C HIS A 5 19.54 -34.27 4.38
N LEU A 6 18.58 -35.19 4.40
CA LEU A 6 17.72 -35.50 3.27
C LEU A 6 16.79 -34.33 2.91
N ALA A 7 16.32 -33.55 3.90
CA ALA A 7 15.48 -32.39 3.66
C ALA A 7 16.24 -31.23 2.97
N VAL A 8 17.55 -31.10 3.20
CA VAL A 8 18.38 -30.02 2.66
C VAL A 8 18.93 -30.35 1.26
N GLU A 9 19.01 -31.61 0.87
CA GLU A 9 19.53 -32.02 -0.45
C GLU A 9 18.68 -31.52 -1.61
N SER A 10 17.37 -31.31 -1.41
CA SER A 10 16.46 -30.77 -2.44
C SER A 10 16.39 -29.24 -2.45
N TRP A 11 16.97 -28.56 -1.47
CA TRP A 11 16.90 -27.12 -1.37
C TRP A 11 17.74 -26.42 -2.42
N LYS A 12 17.22 -25.30 -2.85
CA LYS A 12 17.82 -24.38 -3.83
C LYS A 12 18.17 -23.07 -3.14
N VAL A 13 19.02 -22.28 -3.78
CA VAL A 13 19.42 -20.94 -3.34
C VAL A 13 18.75 -19.90 -4.24
N GLY A 14 17.84 -19.13 -3.68
CA GLY A 14 17.18 -18.00 -4.35
C GLY A 14 17.72 -16.68 -3.81
N THR A 15 18.32 -15.85 -4.67
CA THR A 15 18.87 -14.56 -4.26
C THR A 15 19.11 -13.65 -5.47
N GLY A 16 19.19 -12.32 -5.24
CA GLY A 16 19.68 -11.35 -6.20
C GLY A 16 21.20 -11.24 -6.29
N LEU A 17 21.96 -11.97 -5.47
CA LEU A 17 23.43 -11.96 -5.52
C LEU A 17 23.95 -12.59 -6.80
N LYS A 18 25.09 -12.07 -7.28
CA LYS A 18 25.77 -12.63 -8.44
C LYS A 18 26.33 -14.01 -8.11
N ARG A 19 26.04 -15.00 -8.96
CA ARG A 19 26.61 -16.34 -8.86
C ARG A 19 28.05 -16.35 -9.40
N ALA A 20 28.94 -17.10 -8.73
CA ALA A 20 30.24 -17.44 -9.30
C ALA A 20 30.07 -18.37 -10.57
N ALA A 21 31.06 -18.38 -11.42
CA ALA A 21 30.98 -19.06 -12.73
C ALA A 21 30.71 -20.56 -12.63
N ASP A 22 31.15 -21.20 -11.56
CA ASP A 22 31.02 -22.62 -11.26
C ASP A 22 29.81 -22.99 -10.40
N THR A 23 28.96 -22.00 -10.04
CA THR A 23 27.74 -22.21 -9.30
C THR A 23 26.56 -22.36 -10.27
N GLU A 24 25.86 -23.48 -10.21
CA GLU A 24 24.66 -23.75 -11.03
C GLU A 24 23.53 -22.76 -10.72
N PRO A 25 22.61 -22.46 -11.66
CA PRO A 25 21.44 -21.64 -11.41
C PRO A 25 20.62 -22.18 -10.24
N PHE A 26 20.38 -21.33 -9.24
CA PHE A 26 19.69 -21.69 -7.98
C PHE A 26 20.36 -22.82 -7.19
N GLY A 27 21.63 -23.12 -7.47
CA GLY A 27 22.41 -24.17 -6.83
C GLY A 27 23.18 -23.68 -5.61
N TRP A 28 23.60 -24.62 -4.79
CA TRP A 28 24.59 -24.37 -3.74
C TRP A 28 25.94 -24.02 -4.37
N GLY A 29 26.64 -23.05 -3.79
CA GLY A 29 27.95 -22.61 -4.28
C GLY A 29 28.33 -21.23 -3.78
N LEU A 30 29.18 -20.54 -4.53
CA LEU A 30 29.65 -19.20 -4.19
C LEU A 30 28.76 -18.13 -4.82
N TYR A 31 28.39 -17.15 -4.00
CA TYR A 31 27.69 -15.93 -4.40
C TYR A 31 28.52 -14.73 -3.96
N GLU A 32 28.53 -13.69 -4.78
CA GLU A 32 29.38 -12.53 -4.62
C GLU A 32 28.55 -11.26 -4.41
N ALA A 33 28.96 -10.42 -3.46
CA ALA A 33 28.49 -9.05 -3.28
C ALA A 33 29.66 -8.09 -3.48
N GLU A 34 29.44 -6.96 -4.16
CA GLU A 34 30.46 -5.93 -4.39
C GLU A 34 30.88 -5.24 -3.10
N ASN A 35 29.92 -5.12 -2.17
CA ASN A 35 30.10 -4.48 -0.87
C ASN A 35 29.04 -4.95 0.13
N TYR A 36 29.14 -4.48 1.39
CA TYR A 36 28.22 -4.85 2.46
C TYR A 36 26.79 -4.35 2.19
N ALA A 37 26.61 -3.18 1.59
CA ALA A 37 25.29 -2.63 1.27
C ALA A 37 24.55 -3.53 0.28
N GLN A 38 25.23 -4.01 -0.77
CA GLN A 38 24.64 -4.98 -1.72
C GLN A 38 24.31 -6.31 -1.04
N LEU A 39 25.16 -6.79 -0.13
CA LEU A 39 24.87 -8.02 0.61
C LEU A 39 23.60 -7.88 1.45
N CYS A 40 23.42 -6.74 2.15
CA CYS A 40 22.21 -6.45 2.92
C CYS A 40 20.96 -6.28 2.02
N ASP A 41 21.14 -5.81 0.79
CA ASP A 41 20.05 -5.59 -0.17
C ASP A 41 19.69 -6.84 -1.01
N CYS A 42 20.25 -7.99 -0.70
CA CYS A 42 19.98 -9.22 -1.43
C CYS A 42 19.50 -10.31 -0.45
N PRO A 43 18.19 -10.47 -0.25
CA PRO A 43 17.66 -11.57 0.55
C PRO A 43 18.07 -12.92 -0.04
N ILE A 44 18.20 -13.92 0.82
CA ILE A 44 18.56 -15.27 0.44
C ILE A 44 17.46 -16.22 0.92
N GLU A 45 16.83 -16.92 0.01
CA GLU A 45 15.89 -17.99 0.30
C GLU A 45 16.55 -19.36 0.09
N LEU A 46 16.44 -20.22 1.09
CA LEU A 46 16.91 -21.59 1.06
C LEU A 46 15.69 -22.51 1.25
N SER A 47 15.18 -23.07 0.15
CA SER A 47 14.01 -23.97 0.19
C SER A 47 13.93 -24.80 -1.10
N ASP A 48 12.93 -25.66 -1.19
CA ASP A 48 12.59 -26.44 -2.37
C ASP A 48 11.68 -25.71 -3.37
N PHE A 49 11.71 -24.38 -3.37
CA PHE A 49 10.86 -23.54 -4.22
C PHE A 49 10.83 -23.97 -5.69
N SER A 50 9.69 -23.71 -6.34
CA SER A 50 9.54 -23.80 -7.78
C SER A 50 10.08 -22.54 -8.44
N VAL A 51 10.73 -22.71 -9.60
CA VAL A 51 11.27 -21.59 -10.40
C VAL A 51 10.39 -21.39 -11.63
N ILE A 52 9.78 -20.24 -11.72
CA ILE A 52 8.96 -19.81 -12.86
C ILE A 52 9.72 -18.66 -13.54
N SER A 53 9.95 -18.76 -14.86
CA SER A 53 10.79 -17.82 -15.57
C SER A 53 10.11 -17.22 -16.79
N PHE A 54 10.34 -15.92 -17.02
CA PHE A 54 9.87 -15.22 -18.22
C PHE A 54 10.82 -14.08 -18.59
N LYS A 55 10.70 -13.58 -19.82
CA LYS A 55 11.50 -12.44 -20.29
C LYS A 55 10.61 -11.25 -20.59
N ALA A 56 10.96 -10.07 -20.02
CA ALA A 56 10.28 -8.80 -20.26
C ALA A 56 11.29 -7.72 -20.66
N LYS A 57 11.07 -7.05 -21.81
CA LYS A 57 11.93 -5.96 -22.33
C LYS A 57 13.44 -6.26 -22.30
N GLY A 58 13.81 -7.52 -22.47
CA GLY A 58 15.23 -7.94 -22.52
C GLY A 58 15.82 -8.42 -21.19
N THR A 59 15.19 -8.15 -20.05
CA THR A 59 15.59 -8.66 -18.73
C THR A 59 14.91 -10.00 -18.45
N GLN A 60 15.67 -10.96 -17.93
CA GLN A 60 15.17 -12.24 -17.45
C GLN A 60 14.53 -12.04 -16.06
N HIS A 61 13.33 -12.57 -15.87
CA HIS A 61 12.63 -12.50 -14.58
C HIS A 61 12.40 -13.91 -14.06
N HIS A 62 12.55 -14.07 -12.74
CA HIS A 62 12.29 -15.32 -12.03
C HIS A 62 11.29 -15.05 -10.91
N ILE A 63 10.29 -15.93 -10.78
CA ILE A 63 9.42 -16.00 -9.61
C ILE A 63 9.79 -17.30 -8.91
N LEU A 64 10.37 -17.17 -7.72
CA LEU A 64 10.64 -18.29 -6.83
C LEU A 64 9.47 -18.42 -5.89
N ILE A 65 8.74 -19.52 -5.96
CA ILE A 65 7.50 -19.69 -5.21
C ILE A 65 7.51 -21.02 -4.45
N ASN A 66 7.20 -20.97 -3.17
CA ASN A 66 7.04 -22.16 -2.33
C ASN A 66 5.54 -22.55 -2.21
N GLU A 67 5.28 -23.74 -1.69
CA GLU A 67 3.93 -24.24 -1.30
C GLU A 67 2.81 -24.00 -2.33
N VAL A 68 3.07 -24.29 -3.59
CA VAL A 68 2.11 -24.07 -4.69
C VAL A 68 0.94 -25.06 -4.57
N PRO A 69 -0.34 -24.59 -4.57
CA PRO A 69 -1.49 -25.48 -4.55
C PRO A 69 -1.66 -26.21 -5.90
N VAL A 70 -2.29 -27.41 -5.86
CA VAL A 70 -2.47 -28.29 -7.05
C VAL A 70 -3.21 -27.62 -8.21
N ASN A 71 -4.08 -26.68 -7.91
CA ASN A 71 -4.90 -25.96 -8.89
C ASN A 71 -4.37 -24.55 -9.23
N PHE A 72 -3.13 -24.26 -8.93
CA PHE A 72 -2.48 -23.01 -9.25
C PHE A 72 -2.39 -22.80 -10.77
N ASP A 73 -2.75 -21.60 -11.22
CA ASP A 73 -2.62 -21.21 -12.63
C ASP A 73 -1.30 -20.44 -12.87
N GLU A 74 -0.23 -21.19 -13.03
CA GLU A 74 1.10 -20.64 -13.34
C GLU A 74 1.09 -19.81 -14.63
N LYS A 75 0.38 -20.27 -15.66
CA LYS A 75 0.33 -19.57 -16.96
C LYS A 75 -0.30 -18.19 -16.83
N GLN A 76 -1.37 -18.09 -16.03
CA GLN A 76 -2.00 -16.80 -15.77
C GLN A 76 -1.08 -15.88 -14.97
N LEU A 77 -0.45 -16.38 -13.90
CA LEU A 77 0.51 -15.58 -13.13
C LEU A 77 1.63 -15.02 -14.00
N VAL A 78 2.28 -15.86 -14.79
CA VAL A 78 3.36 -15.45 -15.70
C VAL A 78 2.88 -14.40 -16.70
N ALA A 79 1.74 -14.63 -17.35
CA ALA A 79 1.22 -13.70 -18.34
C ALA A 79 0.91 -12.32 -17.75
N ASP A 80 0.38 -12.29 -16.53
CA ASP A 80 -0.03 -11.05 -15.88
C ASP A 80 1.17 -10.30 -15.28
N VAL A 81 2.09 -10.99 -14.58
CA VAL A 81 3.31 -10.36 -14.04
C VAL A 81 4.20 -9.86 -15.17
N LYS A 82 4.30 -10.58 -16.28
CA LYS A 82 5.00 -10.10 -17.47
C LYS A 82 4.41 -8.79 -18.00
N LYS A 83 3.08 -8.65 -18.08
CA LYS A 83 2.44 -7.41 -18.50
C LYS A 83 2.73 -6.26 -17.52
N ILE A 84 2.72 -6.54 -16.21
CA ILE A 84 3.07 -5.55 -15.19
C ILE A 84 4.50 -5.07 -15.39
N THR A 85 5.47 -5.99 -15.47
CA THR A 85 6.89 -5.64 -15.62
C THR A 85 7.16 -4.88 -16.92
N GLU A 86 6.54 -5.28 -18.04
CA GLU A 86 6.65 -4.57 -19.31
C GLU A 86 6.02 -3.17 -19.26
N THR A 87 4.93 -2.99 -18.50
CA THR A 87 4.25 -1.70 -18.30
C THR A 87 5.10 -0.76 -17.45
N VAL A 88 5.66 -1.26 -16.33
CA VAL A 88 6.54 -0.47 -15.44
C VAL A 88 7.82 -0.06 -16.16
N ILE A 89 8.48 -0.98 -16.87
CA ILE A 89 9.66 -0.64 -17.69
C ILE A 89 9.29 0.43 -18.72
N GLY A 90 8.18 0.25 -19.44
CA GLY A 90 7.72 1.21 -20.45
C GLY A 90 7.31 2.56 -19.87
N PHE A 91 6.90 2.61 -18.62
CA PHE A 91 6.56 3.85 -17.90
C PHE A 91 7.81 4.73 -17.72
N PHE A 92 8.91 4.18 -17.22
CA PHE A 92 10.16 4.93 -17.01
C PHE A 92 11.00 5.05 -18.27
N GLU A 93 10.96 4.05 -19.15
CA GLU A 93 11.80 3.92 -20.34
C GLU A 93 10.97 3.68 -21.61
N PRO A 94 10.24 4.71 -22.09
CA PRO A 94 9.28 4.55 -23.21
C PRO A 94 9.90 4.21 -24.55
N LYS A 95 11.20 4.48 -24.76
CA LYS A 95 11.85 4.40 -26.07
C LYS A 95 12.69 3.14 -26.36
N LYS A 96 12.74 2.13 -25.53
CA LYS A 96 13.55 0.88 -25.61
C LYS A 96 14.33 0.60 -24.32
N GLY A 97 13.73 0.93 -23.20
CA GLY A 97 14.38 0.72 -21.93
C GLY A 97 14.45 -0.73 -21.53
N LYS A 98 15.39 -0.98 -20.66
CA LYS A 98 15.54 -2.21 -19.91
C LYS A 98 15.22 -1.94 -18.43
N CYS A 99 14.98 -3.00 -17.68
CA CYS A 99 14.97 -2.93 -16.24
C CYS A 99 16.36 -2.49 -15.72
N PRO A 100 16.47 -1.51 -14.82
CA PRO A 100 17.77 -1.08 -14.31
C PRO A 100 18.40 -2.09 -13.34
N ALA A 101 17.70 -3.17 -12.99
CA ALA A 101 18.27 -4.30 -12.26
C ALA A 101 19.37 -5.06 -13.03
N GLY A 102 19.46 -4.83 -14.35
CA GLY A 102 20.42 -5.50 -15.22
C GLY A 102 19.80 -6.65 -16.03
N ASP A 103 20.51 -7.76 -16.13
CA ASP A 103 20.11 -8.87 -16.98
C ASP A 103 19.05 -9.78 -16.31
N GLU A 104 19.00 -9.83 -14.99
CA GLU A 104 18.09 -10.67 -14.21
C GLU A 104 17.39 -9.87 -13.09
N TYR A 105 16.13 -10.27 -12.78
CA TYR A 105 15.35 -9.80 -11.63
C TYR A 105 14.61 -10.96 -10.99
N THR A 106 14.63 -11.05 -9.66
CA THR A 106 14.05 -12.18 -8.92
C THR A 106 12.96 -11.74 -7.96
N PHE A 107 11.76 -12.30 -8.10
CA PHE A 107 10.69 -12.23 -7.11
C PHE A 107 10.78 -13.48 -6.21
N LEU A 108 10.99 -13.27 -4.90
CA LEU A 108 10.96 -14.34 -3.90
C LEU A 108 9.56 -14.32 -3.27
N LEU A 109 8.66 -15.21 -3.72
CA LEU A 109 7.27 -15.24 -3.30
C LEU A 109 7.01 -16.32 -2.26
N ASN A 110 6.95 -15.92 -1.00
CA ASN A 110 6.59 -16.79 0.10
C ASN A 110 5.05 -16.86 0.24
N VAL A 111 4.49 -18.05 0.03
CA VAL A 111 3.06 -18.32 0.18
C VAL A 111 2.73 -18.61 1.63
N THR A 112 1.83 -17.81 2.19
CA THR A 112 1.48 -17.85 3.62
C THR A 112 0.02 -18.22 3.85
N SER A 113 -0.37 -18.40 5.10
CA SER A 113 -1.79 -18.53 5.48
C SER A 113 -2.53 -17.19 5.39
N ASN A 114 -1.94 -16.10 5.97
CA ASN A 114 -2.60 -14.80 6.10
C ASN A 114 -1.66 -13.59 5.99
N ALA A 115 -0.32 -13.77 6.09
CA ALA A 115 0.61 -12.64 5.98
C ALA A 115 0.67 -12.12 4.54
N ALA A 116 0.74 -10.80 4.40
CA ALA A 116 0.90 -10.12 3.13
C ALA A 116 1.86 -8.94 3.30
N GLY A 117 2.69 -8.70 2.31
CA GLY A 117 3.61 -7.57 2.24
C GLY A 117 4.75 -7.85 1.28
N GLY A 118 5.56 -6.84 1.05
CA GLY A 118 6.76 -6.94 0.24
C GLY A 118 7.89 -6.11 0.83
N LEU A 119 9.07 -6.35 0.33
CA LEU A 119 10.26 -5.54 0.59
C LEU A 119 11.10 -5.51 -0.68
N GLU A 120 11.27 -4.32 -1.17
CA GLU A 120 11.97 -4.02 -2.40
C GLU A 120 13.49 -4.10 -2.25
N HIS A 121 14.13 -4.56 -3.32
CA HIS A 121 15.59 -4.63 -3.45
C HIS A 121 16.03 -4.17 -4.84
N ALA A 122 17.32 -3.88 -5.03
CA ALA A 122 17.83 -3.30 -6.28
C ALA A 122 17.61 -4.19 -7.52
N ASN A 123 17.65 -5.52 -7.36
CA ASN A 123 17.49 -6.51 -8.43
C ASN A 123 16.61 -7.71 -8.03
N SER A 124 15.89 -7.58 -6.91
CA SER A 124 14.96 -8.59 -6.44
C SER A 124 13.89 -7.95 -5.56
N THR A 125 12.91 -8.73 -5.12
CA THR A 125 11.98 -8.37 -4.07
C THR A 125 11.55 -9.60 -3.28
N ALA A 126 11.42 -9.46 -1.96
CA ALA A 126 10.83 -10.46 -1.10
C ALA A 126 9.34 -10.17 -0.93
N LEU A 127 8.49 -11.14 -1.26
CA LEU A 127 7.04 -11.05 -1.22
C LEU A 127 6.47 -12.08 -0.26
N ALA A 128 5.48 -11.70 0.53
CA ALA A 128 4.63 -12.62 1.27
C ALA A 128 3.18 -12.44 0.82
N ALA A 129 2.51 -13.52 0.45
CA ALA A 129 1.12 -13.47 0.03
C ALA A 129 0.30 -14.65 0.55
N PRO A 130 -0.95 -14.41 1.02
CA PRO A 130 -1.84 -15.49 1.40
C PRO A 130 -2.10 -16.43 0.22
N ARG A 131 -2.14 -17.73 0.47
CA ARG A 131 -2.45 -18.75 -0.56
C ARG A 131 -3.72 -18.45 -1.37
N LYS A 132 -4.73 -17.85 -0.74
CA LYS A 132 -5.98 -17.43 -1.41
C LYS A 132 -5.80 -16.30 -2.43
N TRP A 133 -4.64 -15.64 -2.50
CA TRP A 133 -4.33 -14.63 -3.50
C TRP A 133 -3.77 -15.20 -4.80
N LEU A 134 -3.33 -16.47 -4.79
CA LEU A 134 -2.83 -17.12 -6.01
C LEU A 134 -3.97 -17.34 -7.01
N PRO A 135 -3.71 -17.22 -8.32
CA PRO A 135 -4.70 -17.54 -9.35
C PRO A 135 -4.97 -19.05 -9.41
N CYS A 136 -6.22 -19.41 -9.66
CA CYS A 136 -6.66 -20.78 -9.74
C CYS A 136 -7.13 -21.11 -11.17
N THR A 137 -6.82 -22.31 -11.66
CA THR A 137 -7.22 -22.77 -13.01
C THR A 137 -8.74 -22.80 -13.24
N HIS A 138 -9.55 -22.73 -12.18
CA HIS A 138 -11.01 -22.67 -12.24
C HIS A 138 -11.58 -21.25 -12.19
N ASP A 139 -10.75 -20.24 -11.98
CA ASP A 139 -11.19 -18.85 -11.92
C ASP A 139 -11.61 -18.36 -13.30
N LYS A 140 -12.88 -17.94 -13.43
CA LYS A 140 -13.41 -17.39 -14.68
C LYS A 140 -12.95 -15.97 -14.97
N LYS A 141 -12.49 -15.25 -13.93
CA LYS A 141 -11.97 -13.89 -13.98
C LYS A 141 -10.96 -13.71 -12.86
N ARG A 142 -10.16 -12.64 -12.93
CA ARG A 142 -9.28 -12.27 -11.83
C ARG A 142 -10.12 -11.92 -10.60
N THR A 143 -9.89 -12.64 -9.50
CA THR A 143 -10.57 -12.41 -8.23
C THR A 143 -10.03 -11.16 -7.55
N ASP A 144 -10.80 -10.53 -6.65
CA ASP A 144 -10.32 -9.38 -5.88
C ASP A 144 -9.05 -9.72 -5.06
N ASN A 145 -8.94 -10.96 -4.57
CA ASN A 145 -7.75 -11.47 -3.90
C ASN A 145 -6.54 -11.55 -4.85
N TYR A 146 -6.73 -12.06 -6.06
CA TYR A 146 -5.64 -12.12 -7.04
C TYR A 146 -5.22 -10.73 -7.51
N VAL A 147 -6.14 -9.79 -7.62
CA VAL A 147 -5.81 -8.38 -7.90
C VAL A 147 -4.90 -7.79 -6.82
N GLN A 148 -5.09 -8.13 -5.52
CA GLN A 148 -4.16 -7.69 -4.46
C GLN A 148 -2.73 -8.23 -4.68
N LEU A 149 -2.59 -9.47 -5.18
CA LEU A 149 -1.27 -10.01 -5.53
C LEU A 149 -0.65 -9.24 -6.71
N LEU A 150 -1.45 -8.91 -7.73
CA LEU A 150 -0.97 -8.16 -8.89
C LEU A 150 -0.54 -6.74 -8.53
N THR A 151 -1.28 -6.04 -7.65
CA THR A 151 -0.87 -4.72 -7.14
C THR A 151 0.40 -4.82 -6.31
N LEU A 152 0.58 -5.87 -5.49
CA LEU A 152 1.81 -6.10 -4.74
C LEU A 152 3.02 -6.31 -5.69
N PHE A 153 2.89 -7.12 -6.75
CA PHE A 153 3.96 -7.26 -7.76
C PHE A 153 4.28 -5.91 -8.43
N ALA A 154 3.27 -5.10 -8.72
CA ALA A 154 3.47 -3.79 -9.34
C ALA A 154 4.16 -2.80 -8.39
N HIS A 155 3.77 -2.78 -7.10
CA HIS A 155 4.34 -1.96 -6.05
C HIS A 155 5.85 -2.23 -5.90
N GLU A 156 6.20 -3.46 -5.61
CA GLU A 156 7.59 -3.84 -5.35
C GLU A 156 8.47 -3.71 -6.59
N TYR A 157 7.92 -4.01 -7.78
CA TYR A 157 8.68 -3.84 -9.00
C TYR A 157 8.90 -2.37 -9.37
N PHE A 158 7.95 -1.48 -9.04
CA PHE A 158 8.08 -0.04 -9.23
C PHE A 158 9.23 0.55 -8.41
N HIS A 159 9.45 0.02 -7.21
CA HIS A 159 10.55 0.38 -6.34
C HIS A 159 11.93 0.13 -6.95
N THR A 160 12.05 -0.70 -7.98
CA THR A 160 13.30 -0.84 -8.73
C THR A 160 13.84 0.51 -9.23
N TRP A 161 12.95 1.46 -9.52
CA TRP A 161 13.28 2.86 -9.85
C TRP A 161 13.13 3.77 -8.65
N LEU A 162 11.91 3.88 -8.12
CA LEU A 162 11.57 4.75 -7.01
C LEU A 162 11.80 4.00 -5.70
N VAL A 163 12.74 4.36 -5.02
CA VAL A 163 13.52 4.19 -3.83
C VAL A 163 14.83 3.42 -4.03
N LYS A 164 14.93 2.43 -4.89
CA LYS A 164 16.20 1.68 -5.00
C LYS A 164 17.25 2.44 -5.82
N ARG A 165 16.84 3.39 -6.67
CA ARG A 165 17.73 4.25 -7.48
C ARG A 165 17.45 5.71 -7.25
N ILE A 166 16.25 6.17 -7.48
CA ILE A 166 15.78 7.49 -7.06
C ILE A 166 15.50 7.41 -5.56
N LYS A 167 16.30 8.05 -4.72
CA LYS A 167 16.29 7.92 -3.25
C LYS A 167 16.08 9.25 -2.54
N PRO A 168 15.54 9.24 -1.32
CA PRO A 168 15.72 10.39 -0.42
C PRO A 168 17.21 10.61 -0.15
N ALA A 169 17.65 11.84 0.01
CA ALA A 169 19.04 12.16 0.34
C ALA A 169 19.51 11.43 1.61
N ALA A 170 18.65 11.29 2.60
CA ALA A 170 18.92 10.56 3.84
C ALA A 170 19.24 9.06 3.65
N PHE A 171 18.95 8.47 2.47
CA PHE A 171 19.19 7.05 2.20
C PHE A 171 20.43 6.80 1.34
N ILE A 172 21.14 7.86 0.90
CA ILE A 172 22.32 7.71 0.02
C ILE A 172 23.45 7.02 0.78
N ASP A 173 23.84 7.55 1.93
CA ASP A 173 24.93 7.05 2.76
C ASP A 173 24.41 6.62 4.14
N ALA A 174 23.23 5.96 4.18
CA ALA A 174 22.62 5.55 5.43
C ALA A 174 23.49 4.51 6.15
N ASP A 175 23.67 4.70 7.45
CA ASP A 175 24.28 3.70 8.33
C ASP A 175 23.24 2.60 8.63
N PHE A 176 23.55 1.36 8.27
CA PHE A 176 22.64 0.23 8.50
C PHE A 176 22.54 -0.20 9.97
N SER A 177 23.29 0.40 10.87
CA SER A 177 23.18 0.18 12.32
C SER A 177 22.17 1.10 13.01
N GLU A 178 21.66 2.13 12.30
CA GLU A 178 20.73 3.13 12.82
C GLU A 178 19.53 3.30 11.88
N GLU A 179 18.45 3.89 12.41
CA GLU A 179 17.29 4.25 11.61
C GLU A 179 17.57 5.45 10.71
N ALA A 180 17.26 5.35 9.44
CA ALA A 180 17.34 6.47 8.50
C ALA A 180 16.01 7.23 8.46
N TYR A 181 16.00 8.47 8.95
CA TYR A 181 14.81 9.31 9.00
C TYR A 181 14.69 10.18 7.75
N THR A 182 13.49 10.21 7.16
CA THR A 182 13.16 11.07 6.03
C THR A 182 11.72 11.55 6.12
N SER A 183 11.46 12.79 5.73
CA SER A 183 10.10 13.34 5.60
C SER A 183 9.43 12.97 4.26
N LEU A 184 10.05 12.12 3.42
CA LEU A 184 9.64 11.88 2.05
C LEU A 184 9.01 10.51 1.79
N LEU A 185 8.74 9.65 2.80
CA LEU A 185 8.11 8.34 2.54
C LEU A 185 6.75 8.50 1.84
N TRP A 186 6.03 9.59 2.07
CA TRP A 186 4.79 9.89 1.35
C TRP A 186 4.98 9.99 -0.18
N LEU A 187 6.17 10.42 -0.63
CA LEU A 187 6.51 10.45 -2.05
C LEU A 187 6.94 9.04 -2.50
N PHE A 188 7.88 8.42 -1.79
CA PHE A 188 8.47 7.15 -2.22
C PHE A 188 7.49 5.98 -2.11
N GLU A 189 6.73 5.90 -1.03
CA GLU A 189 5.74 4.86 -0.81
C GLU A 189 4.35 5.27 -1.32
N GLY A 190 3.96 6.52 -1.08
CA GLY A 190 2.65 7.01 -1.49
C GLY A 190 2.49 7.06 -3.01
N PHE A 191 3.50 7.52 -3.75
CA PHE A 191 3.44 7.50 -5.22
C PHE A 191 3.47 6.05 -5.73
N THR A 192 4.29 5.19 -5.14
CA THR A 192 4.30 3.77 -5.50
C THR A 192 2.93 3.13 -5.27
N SER A 193 2.27 3.40 -4.13
CA SER A 193 0.90 2.93 -3.84
C SER A 193 -0.15 3.49 -4.81
N TYR A 194 0.00 4.72 -5.29
CA TYR A 194 -0.86 5.26 -6.35
C TYR A 194 -0.62 4.53 -7.68
N TYR A 195 0.65 4.38 -8.06
CA TYR A 195 1.01 3.79 -9.35
C TYR A 195 0.81 2.26 -9.39
N GLU A 196 0.86 1.53 -8.28
CA GLU A 196 0.59 0.09 -8.29
C GLU A 196 -0.77 -0.23 -8.93
N SER A 197 -1.82 0.48 -8.50
CA SER A 197 -3.17 0.33 -9.03
C SER A 197 -3.30 0.86 -10.47
N MET A 198 -2.71 2.02 -10.74
CA MET A 198 -2.74 2.65 -12.07
C MET A 198 -2.01 1.81 -13.13
N LEU A 199 -0.86 1.24 -12.78
CA LEU A 199 -0.07 0.42 -13.70
C LEU A 199 -0.72 -0.93 -13.99
N VAL A 200 -1.36 -1.56 -12.99
CA VAL A 200 -2.17 -2.77 -13.20
C VAL A 200 -3.36 -2.47 -14.12
N ARG A 201 -3.97 -1.28 -13.99
CA ARG A 201 -5.03 -0.82 -14.90
C ARG A 201 -4.48 -0.55 -16.31
N ARG A 202 -3.35 0.14 -16.45
CA ARG A 202 -2.68 0.44 -17.73
C ARG A 202 -2.18 -0.82 -18.42
N ALA A 203 -1.80 -1.86 -17.67
CA ALA A 203 -1.48 -3.19 -18.19
C ALA A 203 -2.70 -3.97 -18.73
N GLY A 204 -3.92 -3.42 -18.57
CA GLY A 204 -5.16 -4.05 -19.02
C GLY A 204 -5.56 -5.26 -18.18
N LEU A 205 -5.14 -5.33 -16.92
CA LEU A 205 -5.42 -6.46 -16.02
C LEU A 205 -6.67 -6.23 -15.17
N ILE A 206 -7.07 -4.98 -14.97
CA ILE A 206 -8.30 -4.58 -14.29
C ILE A 206 -9.03 -3.52 -15.11
N ASP A 207 -10.31 -3.37 -14.88
CA ASP A 207 -11.15 -2.32 -15.46
C ASP A 207 -11.32 -1.11 -14.52
N ASP A 208 -12.09 -0.12 -14.94
CA ASP A 208 -12.31 1.12 -14.18
C ASP A 208 -13.13 0.87 -12.90
N GLU A 209 -13.99 -0.15 -12.88
CA GLU A 209 -14.77 -0.52 -11.68
C GLU A 209 -13.83 -1.09 -10.60
N VAL A 210 -12.95 -2.01 -10.98
CA VAL A 210 -11.97 -2.60 -10.04
C VAL A 210 -10.98 -1.53 -9.56
N LEU A 211 -10.50 -0.66 -10.45
CA LEU A 211 -9.68 0.49 -10.05
C LEU A 211 -10.42 1.38 -9.04
N GLY A 212 -11.69 1.70 -9.29
CA GLY A 212 -12.52 2.46 -8.36
C GLY A 212 -12.64 1.80 -7.00
N LYS A 213 -12.73 0.47 -6.92
CA LYS A 213 -12.74 -0.28 -5.64
C LYS A 213 -11.41 -0.16 -4.88
N LEU A 214 -10.26 -0.25 -5.60
CA LEU A 214 -8.94 -0.09 -4.98
C LEU A 214 -8.78 1.32 -4.39
N LEU A 215 -9.06 2.35 -5.17
CA LEU A 215 -9.00 3.75 -4.73
C LEU A 215 -10.00 4.06 -3.61
N SER A 216 -11.18 3.43 -3.63
CA SER A 216 -12.16 3.54 -2.54
C SER A 216 -11.63 3.02 -1.22
N LYS A 217 -10.86 1.93 -1.23
CA LYS A 217 -10.26 1.34 -0.03
C LYS A 217 -9.30 2.32 0.67
N ASP A 218 -8.46 2.99 -0.11
CA ASP A 218 -7.51 3.97 0.43
C ASP A 218 -8.22 5.24 0.91
N LEU A 219 -9.14 5.77 0.10
CA LEU A 219 -9.92 6.94 0.48
C LEU A 219 -10.76 6.69 1.74
N LYS A 220 -11.40 5.51 1.85
CA LYS A 220 -12.16 5.11 3.03
C LYS A 220 -11.26 5.07 4.27
N ALA A 221 -10.10 4.43 4.17
CA ALA A 221 -9.18 4.32 5.29
C ALA A 221 -8.70 5.69 5.79
N VAL A 222 -8.49 6.66 4.90
CA VAL A 222 -8.12 8.04 5.27
C VAL A 222 -9.33 8.81 5.81
N ALA A 223 -10.48 8.77 5.15
CA ALA A 223 -11.68 9.51 5.54
C ALA A 223 -12.23 9.09 6.92
N GLU A 224 -12.16 7.80 7.25
CA GLU A 224 -12.62 7.27 8.54
C GLU A 224 -11.62 7.48 9.68
N THR A 225 -10.41 7.95 9.41
CA THR A 225 -9.32 8.08 10.38
C THR A 225 -9.15 9.54 10.83
N PRO A 226 -9.43 9.90 12.11
CA PRO A 226 -9.26 11.26 12.63
C PRO A 226 -7.81 11.77 12.57
N ALA A 227 -6.83 10.88 12.48
CA ALA A 227 -5.40 11.19 12.48
C ALA A 227 -4.99 12.22 11.41
N HIS A 228 -5.70 12.31 10.27
CA HIS A 228 -5.42 13.31 9.22
C HIS A 228 -5.59 14.77 9.70
N MET A 229 -6.25 14.97 10.86
CA MET A 229 -6.37 16.26 11.55
C MET A 229 -5.31 16.46 12.64
N ALA A 230 -4.46 15.45 12.90
CA ALA A 230 -3.49 15.45 13.99
C ALA A 230 -2.04 15.40 13.50
N GLN A 231 -1.80 14.79 12.32
CA GLN A 231 -0.45 14.58 11.78
C GLN A 231 -0.41 14.89 10.29
N SER A 232 0.61 15.61 9.85
CA SER A 232 0.90 15.85 8.43
C SER A 232 1.58 14.63 7.78
N LEU A 233 1.61 14.58 6.44
CA LEU A 233 2.28 13.51 5.69
C LEU A 233 3.80 13.53 5.90
N SER A 234 4.42 14.70 5.95
CA SER A 234 5.85 14.85 6.23
C SER A 234 6.20 14.32 7.62
N GLN A 235 5.38 14.67 8.62
CA GLN A 235 5.55 14.14 9.98
C GLN A 235 5.35 12.62 10.03
N ALA A 236 4.32 12.09 9.34
CA ALA A 236 4.06 10.65 9.29
C ALA A 236 5.23 9.89 8.66
N SER A 237 5.82 10.45 7.62
CA SER A 237 7.00 9.90 6.96
C SER A 237 8.20 9.88 7.91
N PHE A 238 8.47 11.00 8.59
CA PHE A 238 9.59 11.11 9.54
C PHE A 238 9.43 10.20 10.75
N ASP A 239 8.22 10.11 11.28
CA ASP A 239 7.89 9.33 12.48
C ASP A 239 7.68 7.82 12.19
N ALA A 240 7.88 7.34 10.97
CA ALA A 240 7.53 5.97 10.55
C ALA A 240 8.07 4.90 11.50
N TRP A 241 9.35 4.96 11.85
CA TRP A 241 10.03 4.00 12.72
C TRP A 241 9.40 3.87 14.10
N ILE A 242 9.01 5.00 14.69
CA ILE A 242 8.55 5.05 16.08
C ILE A 242 7.03 4.98 16.22
N LYS A 243 6.29 5.25 15.14
CA LYS A 243 4.82 5.30 15.16
C LYS A 243 4.17 4.30 14.22
N PHE A 244 4.45 4.36 12.91
CA PHE A 244 3.76 3.53 11.92
C PHE A 244 4.05 2.03 12.13
N TYR A 245 5.31 1.67 12.36
CA TYR A 245 5.72 0.29 12.62
C TYR A 245 5.56 -0.15 14.08
N LYS A 246 5.09 0.73 14.97
CA LYS A 246 4.75 0.42 16.38
C LYS A 246 3.33 0.88 16.70
N PRO A 247 2.29 0.30 16.04
CA PRO A 247 0.92 0.76 16.22
C PRO A 247 0.40 0.49 17.64
N SER A 248 -0.45 1.41 18.11
CA SER A 248 -1.20 1.30 19.36
C SER A 248 -2.70 1.36 19.08
N ALA A 249 -3.52 1.13 20.10
CA ALA A 249 -4.97 1.30 20.00
C ALA A 249 -5.39 2.74 19.63
N ASN A 250 -4.54 3.74 19.93
CA ASN A 250 -4.78 5.15 19.61
C ASN A 250 -4.24 5.57 18.24
N SER A 251 -3.60 4.70 17.49
CA SER A 251 -2.98 5.05 16.19
C SER A 251 -3.97 5.68 15.21
N VAL A 252 -5.23 5.25 15.21
CA VAL A 252 -6.29 5.83 14.35
C VAL A 252 -6.55 7.32 14.59
N ASN A 253 -6.19 7.85 15.75
CA ASN A 253 -6.38 9.24 16.14
C ASN A 253 -5.09 10.07 16.00
N ALA A 254 -3.93 9.42 15.89
CA ALA A 254 -2.63 10.07 16.02
C ALA A 254 -1.70 9.89 14.82
N HIS A 255 -1.88 8.83 14.02
CA HIS A 255 -0.96 8.52 12.94
C HIS A 255 -1.67 8.28 11.62
N VAL A 256 -1.24 8.97 10.58
CA VAL A 256 -1.69 8.70 9.21
C VAL A 256 -0.78 7.68 8.52
N SER A 257 -1.33 6.95 7.55
CA SER A 257 -0.54 6.12 6.67
C SER A 257 0.02 6.95 5.53
N TYR A 258 1.33 7.13 5.49
CA TYR A 258 2.01 7.80 4.38
C TYR A 258 1.90 7.03 3.06
N TYR A 259 1.64 5.72 3.09
CA TYR A 259 1.25 4.94 1.91
C TYR A 259 -0.07 5.43 1.33
N ARG A 260 -1.16 5.33 2.10
CA ARG A 260 -2.52 5.62 1.61
C ARG A 260 -2.78 7.09 1.41
N GLN A 261 -2.47 7.92 2.41
CA GLN A 261 -2.67 9.37 2.27
C GLN A 261 -1.67 9.97 1.27
N GLY A 262 -0.45 9.40 1.15
CA GLY A 262 0.51 9.74 0.12
C GLY A 262 0.01 9.36 -1.28
N ALA A 263 -0.63 8.19 -1.44
CA ALA A 263 -1.27 7.82 -2.71
C ALA A 263 -2.40 8.79 -3.10
N LEU A 264 -3.19 9.25 -2.14
CA LEU A 264 -4.23 10.25 -2.37
C LEU A 264 -3.63 11.63 -2.72
N ALA A 265 -2.50 12.00 -2.11
CA ALA A 265 -1.76 13.22 -2.46
C ALA A 265 -1.22 13.14 -3.89
N ALA A 266 -0.64 12.00 -4.28
CA ALA A 266 -0.21 11.73 -5.66
C ALA A 266 -1.38 11.85 -6.65
N TRP A 267 -2.54 11.30 -6.31
CA TRP A 267 -3.74 11.39 -7.15
C TRP A 267 -4.23 12.83 -7.31
N VAL A 268 -4.24 13.61 -6.23
CA VAL A 268 -4.59 15.05 -6.28
C VAL A 268 -3.59 15.82 -7.15
N LEU A 269 -2.30 15.59 -6.98
CA LEU A 269 -1.26 16.23 -7.80
C LEU A 269 -1.40 15.88 -9.28
N ASP A 270 -1.59 14.59 -9.62
CA ASP A 270 -1.78 14.17 -11.01
C ASP A 270 -3.03 14.79 -11.63
N ALA A 271 -4.16 14.80 -10.90
CA ALA A 271 -5.40 15.41 -11.33
C ALA A 271 -5.23 16.91 -11.60
N GLU A 272 -4.56 17.65 -10.72
CA GLU A 272 -4.35 19.10 -10.84
C GLU A 272 -3.37 19.45 -11.98
N ILE A 273 -2.27 18.69 -12.13
CA ILE A 273 -1.33 18.83 -13.25
C ILE A 273 -2.09 18.62 -14.58
N ARG A 274 -2.83 17.51 -14.71
CA ARG A 274 -3.62 17.23 -15.92
C ARG A 274 -4.65 18.31 -16.20
N ARG A 275 -5.36 18.77 -15.17
CA ARG A 275 -6.36 19.84 -15.29
C ARG A 275 -5.74 21.14 -15.83
N LYS A 276 -4.64 21.60 -15.22
CA LYS A 276 -3.99 22.88 -15.59
C LYS A 276 -3.32 22.80 -16.97
N THR A 277 -2.75 21.66 -17.33
CA THR A 277 -2.05 21.47 -18.61
C THR A 277 -2.92 20.89 -19.72
N LYS A 278 -4.20 20.58 -19.44
CA LYS A 278 -5.10 19.86 -20.35
C LYS A 278 -4.51 18.51 -20.80
N SER A 279 -3.98 17.75 -19.85
CA SER A 279 -3.26 16.46 -20.02
C SER A 279 -2.01 16.53 -20.91
N LYS A 280 -1.42 17.68 -21.15
CA LYS A 280 -0.11 17.76 -21.81
C LYS A 280 1.01 17.30 -20.88
N LYS A 281 0.79 17.40 -19.59
CA LYS A 281 1.68 16.95 -18.51
C LYS A 281 0.88 16.19 -17.45
N SER A 282 1.57 15.36 -16.72
CA SER A 282 1.02 14.50 -15.68
C SER A 282 2.08 14.22 -14.58
N LEU A 283 1.71 13.50 -13.54
CA LEU A 283 2.66 13.05 -12.54
C LEU A 283 3.68 12.05 -13.13
N ASP A 284 3.33 11.37 -14.23
CA ASP A 284 4.27 10.52 -14.98
C ASP A 284 5.50 11.32 -15.46
N ASP A 285 5.31 12.58 -15.88
CA ASP A 285 6.42 13.45 -16.33
C ASP A 285 7.36 13.81 -15.19
N VAL A 286 6.82 13.97 -13.96
CA VAL A 286 7.63 14.22 -12.76
C VAL A 286 8.54 13.02 -12.46
N LEU A 287 7.98 11.81 -12.45
CA LEU A 287 8.75 10.59 -12.18
C LEU A 287 9.78 10.28 -13.26
N ARG A 288 9.44 10.54 -14.53
CA ARG A 288 10.40 10.39 -15.64
C ARG A 288 11.53 11.41 -15.54
N LEU A 289 11.24 12.66 -15.16
CA LEU A 289 12.29 13.66 -14.91
C LEU A 289 13.23 13.21 -13.79
N LEU A 290 12.69 12.73 -12.68
CA LEU A 290 13.50 12.19 -11.58
C LEU A 290 14.41 11.05 -12.05
N TRP A 291 13.91 10.19 -12.93
CA TRP A 291 14.70 9.11 -13.51
C TRP A 291 15.80 9.62 -14.45
N GLU A 292 15.52 10.62 -15.28
CA GLU A 292 16.53 11.26 -16.13
C GLU A 292 17.59 11.99 -15.30
N ASP A 293 17.19 12.71 -14.24
CA ASP A 293 18.11 13.37 -13.30
C ASP A 293 19.03 12.36 -12.62
N PHE A 294 18.49 11.21 -12.14
CA PHE A 294 19.29 10.12 -11.60
C PHE A 294 20.34 9.61 -12.60
N LYS A 295 19.93 9.33 -13.84
CA LYS A 295 20.84 8.85 -14.89
C LYS A 295 21.91 9.89 -15.25
N ALA A 296 21.53 11.15 -15.29
CA ALA A 296 22.45 12.25 -15.61
C ALA A 296 23.48 12.48 -14.51
N ALA A 297 23.10 12.36 -13.25
CA ALA A 297 24.00 12.51 -12.11
C ALA A 297 24.96 11.31 -11.95
N GLY A 298 24.53 10.10 -12.30
CA GLY A 298 25.37 8.91 -12.19
C GLY A 298 25.95 8.71 -10.78
N ALA A 299 27.27 8.68 -10.65
CA ALA A 299 27.94 8.49 -9.38
C ALA A 299 27.80 9.71 -8.42
N ASP A 300 27.46 10.88 -8.94
CA ASP A 300 27.30 12.12 -8.16
C ASP A 300 25.84 12.31 -7.67
N TYR A 301 25.00 11.29 -7.80
CA TYR A 301 23.60 11.37 -7.35
C TYR A 301 23.53 11.50 -5.81
N SER A 302 22.98 12.60 -5.34
CA SER A 302 22.91 12.96 -3.91
C SER A 302 21.54 12.70 -3.26
N GLY A 303 20.59 12.17 -4.02
CA GLY A 303 19.21 11.96 -3.54
C GLY A 303 18.35 13.22 -3.62
N ILE A 304 17.13 13.13 -3.07
CA ILE A 304 16.12 14.19 -3.07
C ILE A 304 15.82 14.61 -1.63
N THR A 305 15.72 15.91 -1.41
CA THR A 305 15.22 16.49 -0.15
C THR A 305 13.77 16.97 -0.31
N SER A 306 13.08 17.28 0.80
CA SER A 306 11.74 17.86 0.75
C SER A 306 11.69 19.20 0.03
N ASP A 307 12.76 19.98 0.13
CA ASP A 307 12.85 21.32 -0.47
C ASP A 307 12.97 21.24 -2.01
N ASP A 308 13.46 20.12 -2.55
CA ASP A 308 13.61 19.92 -4.00
C ASP A 308 12.27 19.59 -4.68
N VAL A 309 11.29 19.04 -3.96
CA VAL A 309 10.05 18.51 -4.57
C VAL A 309 9.26 19.57 -5.35
N PRO A 310 9.03 20.79 -4.84
CA PRO A 310 8.32 21.82 -5.60
C PRO A 310 9.05 22.22 -6.90
N GLU A 311 10.39 22.34 -6.86
CA GLU A 311 11.20 22.67 -8.02
C GLU A 311 11.15 21.55 -9.07
N ILE A 312 11.27 20.29 -8.66
CA ILE A 312 11.18 19.11 -9.54
C ILE A 312 9.83 19.10 -10.26
N VAL A 313 8.73 19.33 -9.52
CA VAL A 313 7.38 19.40 -10.10
C VAL A 313 7.28 20.57 -11.09
N ALA A 314 7.81 21.74 -10.76
CA ALA A 314 7.81 22.91 -11.64
C ALA A 314 8.63 22.65 -12.92
N ARG A 315 9.80 22.05 -12.82
CA ARG A 315 10.65 21.68 -13.98
C ARG A 315 9.94 20.68 -14.91
N ALA A 316 9.26 19.68 -14.33
CA ALA A 316 8.59 18.64 -15.11
C ALA A 316 7.33 19.14 -15.80
N THR A 317 6.58 20.05 -15.17
CA THR A 317 5.21 20.40 -15.56
C THR A 317 5.01 21.83 -16.04
N GLU A 318 6.00 22.70 -15.82
CA GLU A 318 5.93 24.16 -16.03
C GLU A 318 4.86 24.84 -15.14
N LEU A 319 4.52 24.23 -14.01
CA LEU A 319 3.52 24.73 -13.05
C LEU A 319 4.16 24.99 -11.69
N ASP A 320 3.83 26.12 -11.08
CA ASP A 320 4.06 26.32 -9.66
C ASP A 320 2.92 25.67 -8.87
N LEU A 321 3.22 24.58 -8.18
CA LEU A 321 2.34 23.86 -7.28
C LEU A 321 2.85 23.85 -5.83
N THR A 322 3.81 24.73 -5.49
CA THR A 322 4.43 24.80 -4.15
C THR A 322 3.38 24.87 -3.04
N GLY A 323 2.39 25.75 -3.18
CA GLY A 323 1.33 25.89 -2.17
C GLY A 323 0.48 24.61 -2.03
N LEU A 324 0.12 23.97 -3.15
CA LEU A 324 -0.66 22.72 -3.10
C LEU A 324 0.16 21.58 -2.47
N ILE A 325 1.44 21.47 -2.80
CA ILE A 325 2.33 20.46 -2.20
C ILE A 325 2.39 20.68 -0.70
N ALA A 326 2.62 21.91 -0.24
CA ALA A 326 2.67 22.24 1.18
C ALA A 326 1.33 21.93 1.89
N ASP A 327 0.20 22.26 1.29
CA ASP A 327 -1.13 21.96 1.83
C ASP A 327 -1.35 20.45 1.98
N LEU A 328 -0.86 19.64 1.03
CA LEU A 328 -1.03 18.20 1.07
C LEU A 328 -0.07 17.50 2.04
N THR A 329 1.13 18.05 2.25
CA THR A 329 2.21 17.31 2.92
C THR A 329 2.63 17.89 4.28
N GLU A 330 2.56 19.21 4.45
CA GLU A 330 3.04 19.89 5.67
C GLU A 330 1.91 20.22 6.64
N THR A 331 0.64 20.16 6.21
CA THR A 331 -0.50 20.51 7.05
C THR A 331 -1.33 19.27 7.42
N ALA A 332 -1.86 19.28 8.66
CA ALA A 332 -2.82 18.28 9.13
C ALA A 332 -4.25 18.81 8.92
N MET A 333 -4.72 18.80 7.68
CA MET A 333 -6.03 19.35 7.31
C MET A 333 -6.78 18.42 6.35
N PRO A 334 -8.13 18.44 6.38
CA PRO A 334 -8.92 17.65 5.44
C PRO A 334 -8.74 18.17 4.00
N VAL A 335 -8.54 17.26 3.07
CA VAL A 335 -8.44 17.55 1.63
C VAL A 335 -9.81 17.34 0.98
N ASP A 336 -10.26 18.30 0.18
CA ASP A 336 -11.47 18.13 -0.64
C ASP A 336 -11.15 17.32 -1.93
N TYR A 337 -11.04 16.00 -1.76
CA TYR A 337 -10.76 15.09 -2.87
C TYR A 337 -11.80 15.18 -3.98
N ALA A 338 -13.10 15.39 -3.65
CA ALA A 338 -14.15 15.49 -4.64
C ALA A 338 -13.91 16.64 -5.63
N LYS A 339 -13.45 17.80 -5.13
CA LYS A 339 -13.11 18.96 -5.94
C LYS A 339 -12.00 18.65 -6.94
N PHE A 340 -10.92 18.03 -6.49
CA PHE A 340 -9.76 17.75 -7.34
C PHE A 340 -10.02 16.65 -8.37
N LEU A 341 -10.83 15.63 -8.01
CA LEU A 341 -11.03 14.45 -8.84
C LEU A 341 -12.19 14.58 -9.84
N LYS A 342 -13.15 15.49 -9.59
CA LYS A 342 -14.28 15.73 -10.47
C LYS A 342 -13.88 16.01 -11.95
N PRO A 343 -12.81 16.77 -12.25
CA PRO A 343 -12.39 17.00 -13.64
C PRO A 343 -12.03 15.71 -14.40
N LEU A 344 -11.56 14.68 -13.70
CA LEU A 344 -11.27 13.35 -14.26
C LEU A 344 -12.53 12.54 -14.56
N GLY A 345 -13.69 12.95 -14.04
CA GLY A 345 -14.94 12.20 -14.09
C GLY A 345 -15.06 11.20 -12.94
N VAL A 346 -14.38 11.50 -11.83
CA VAL A 346 -14.50 10.76 -10.59
C VAL A 346 -15.50 11.46 -9.69
N THR A 347 -16.44 10.67 -9.14
CA THR A 347 -17.39 11.11 -8.13
C THR A 347 -17.22 10.27 -6.87
N LEU A 348 -17.45 10.90 -5.73
CA LEU A 348 -17.40 10.24 -4.43
C LEU A 348 -18.84 10.04 -3.94
N GLU A 349 -19.19 8.81 -3.62
CA GLU A 349 -20.47 8.44 -3.02
C GLU A 349 -20.27 8.02 -1.57
N GLU A 350 -21.34 7.97 -0.80
CA GLU A 350 -21.30 7.49 0.58
C GLU A 350 -20.92 6.00 0.59
N SER A 351 -19.94 5.66 1.44
CA SER A 351 -19.52 4.27 1.64
C SER A 351 -20.35 3.59 2.73
N GLU A 352 -20.48 2.29 2.64
CA GLU A 352 -21.01 1.49 3.74
C GLU A 352 -20.06 1.56 4.93
N THR A 353 -20.62 1.96 6.08
CA THR A 353 -19.92 2.04 7.36
C THR A 353 -20.72 1.28 8.39
N PRO A 354 -20.11 0.38 9.18
CA PRO A 354 -20.81 -0.36 10.24
C PRO A 354 -21.47 0.55 11.27
N ALA A 355 -22.58 0.08 11.88
CA ALA A 355 -23.38 0.90 12.77
C ALA A 355 -22.61 1.35 14.03
N GLU A 356 -21.75 0.48 14.58
CA GLU A 356 -20.89 0.80 15.71
C GLU A 356 -19.88 1.91 15.39
N ARG A 357 -19.43 1.98 14.13
CA ARG A 357 -18.57 3.07 13.67
C ARG A 357 -19.35 4.35 13.44
N LYS A 358 -20.56 4.28 12.87
CA LYS A 358 -21.41 5.44 12.57
C LYS A 358 -21.97 6.11 13.82
N LEU A 359 -22.41 5.33 14.80
CA LEU A 359 -23.18 5.81 15.96
C LEU A 359 -22.32 5.99 17.20
N LEU A 360 -21.39 5.08 17.44
CA LEU A 360 -20.56 5.10 18.64
C LEU A 360 -19.14 5.62 18.40
N GLY A 361 -18.63 5.47 17.19
CA GLY A 361 -17.23 5.79 16.91
C GLY A 361 -16.27 4.78 17.49
N ILE A 362 -16.56 3.49 17.30
CA ILE A 362 -15.68 2.37 17.69
C ILE A 362 -15.46 1.42 16.53
N SER A 363 -14.40 0.65 16.64
CA SER A 363 -14.20 -0.57 15.85
C SER A 363 -13.73 -1.72 16.76
N GLY A 364 -13.99 -2.95 16.36
CA GLY A 364 -13.64 -4.11 17.17
C GLY A 364 -14.04 -5.42 16.56
N LEU A 365 -14.06 -6.48 17.35
CA LEU A 365 -14.44 -7.82 16.93
C LEU A 365 -15.49 -8.41 17.87
N GLY A 366 -16.54 -8.96 17.27
CA GLY A 366 -17.54 -9.75 17.99
C GLY A 366 -17.12 -11.21 18.13
N ASN A 367 -17.39 -11.78 19.32
CA ASN A 367 -17.26 -13.19 19.62
C ASN A 367 -18.37 -13.62 20.61
N ASP A 368 -18.32 -14.85 21.11
CA ASP A 368 -19.34 -15.36 22.04
C ASP A 368 -19.38 -14.65 23.40
N ALA A 369 -18.28 -14.01 23.81
CA ALA A 369 -18.21 -13.23 25.04
C ALA A 369 -18.85 -11.83 24.90
N GLY A 370 -18.88 -11.27 23.68
CA GLY A 370 -19.38 -9.93 23.41
C GLY A 370 -18.70 -9.28 22.20
N PHE A 371 -18.64 -7.94 22.18
CA PHE A 371 -17.91 -7.17 21.19
C PHE A 371 -16.72 -6.49 21.87
N THR A 372 -15.51 -6.97 21.56
CA THR A 372 -14.27 -6.38 22.07
C THR A 372 -13.91 -5.13 21.30
N VAL A 373 -13.90 -3.99 21.95
CA VAL A 373 -13.50 -2.69 21.38
C VAL A 373 -11.99 -2.70 21.14
N ARG A 374 -11.56 -2.46 19.92
CA ARG A 374 -10.16 -2.34 19.55
C ARG A 374 -9.69 -0.91 19.39
N GLN A 375 -10.59 -0.06 18.89
CA GLN A 375 -10.31 1.35 18.63
C GLN A 375 -11.49 2.20 19.04
N VAL A 376 -11.19 3.36 19.59
CA VAL A 376 -12.16 4.43 19.90
C VAL A 376 -11.71 5.66 19.12
N TYR A 377 -12.62 6.24 18.34
CA TYR A 377 -12.31 7.37 17.47
C TYR A 377 -12.56 8.69 18.18
N ASP A 378 -11.62 9.63 18.02
CA ASP A 378 -11.65 10.94 18.65
C ASP A 378 -12.88 11.76 18.25
N LYS A 379 -13.39 12.52 19.23
CA LYS A 379 -14.55 13.42 19.09
C LYS A 379 -15.83 12.69 18.66
N GLU A 380 -15.97 11.42 19.06
CA GLU A 380 -17.13 10.59 18.81
C GLU A 380 -17.74 10.06 20.12
N THR A 381 -18.95 9.52 20.04
CA THR A 381 -19.78 9.15 21.19
C THR A 381 -19.05 8.31 22.24
N ALA A 382 -18.39 7.22 21.82
CA ALA A 382 -17.71 6.31 22.74
C ALA A 382 -16.58 6.99 23.53
N GLN A 383 -15.82 7.88 22.89
CA GLN A 383 -14.79 8.66 23.59
C GLN A 383 -15.39 9.54 24.69
N TRP A 384 -16.48 10.24 24.37
CA TRP A 384 -17.10 11.18 25.32
C TRP A 384 -17.67 10.48 26.56
N ILE A 385 -18.18 9.25 26.42
CA ILE A 385 -18.73 8.48 27.53
C ILE A 385 -17.72 7.62 28.28
N GLY A 386 -16.47 7.55 27.78
CA GLY A 386 -15.38 6.84 28.42
C GLY A 386 -15.31 5.35 28.10
N ILE A 387 -15.88 4.88 26.99
CA ILE A 387 -15.55 3.55 26.43
C ILE A 387 -14.10 3.58 25.97
N ALA A 388 -13.37 2.51 26.25
CA ALA A 388 -11.94 2.40 25.96
C ALA A 388 -11.62 1.14 25.15
N PRO A 389 -10.47 1.13 24.42
CA PRO A 389 -9.95 -0.10 23.85
C PRO A 389 -9.73 -1.16 24.91
N GLY A 390 -10.15 -2.40 24.62
CA GLY A 390 -10.15 -3.53 25.57
C GLY A 390 -11.50 -3.79 26.23
N ASP A 391 -12.42 -2.80 26.29
CA ASP A 391 -13.77 -3.03 26.80
C ASP A 391 -14.49 -4.09 25.96
N VAL A 392 -15.23 -4.97 26.66
CA VAL A 392 -16.07 -6.01 26.03
C VAL A 392 -17.54 -5.63 26.21
N ILE A 393 -18.16 -5.10 25.15
CA ILE A 393 -19.59 -4.76 25.18
C ILE A 393 -20.40 -6.06 25.19
N VAL A 394 -21.21 -6.24 26.24
CA VAL A 394 -21.96 -7.49 26.50
C VAL A 394 -23.47 -7.34 26.38
N ALA A 395 -24.02 -6.11 26.52
CA ALA A 395 -25.43 -5.86 26.32
C ALA A 395 -25.70 -4.44 25.82
N LEU A 396 -26.77 -4.31 25.03
CA LEU A 396 -27.37 -3.06 24.55
C LEU A 396 -28.86 -3.10 24.94
N ASP A 397 -29.32 -2.12 25.76
CA ASP A 397 -30.69 -2.09 26.29
C ASP A 397 -31.18 -3.42 26.90
N GLY A 398 -30.30 -4.13 27.63
CA GLY A 398 -30.59 -5.42 28.22
C GLY A 398 -30.54 -6.59 27.22
N VAL A 399 -30.36 -6.34 25.92
CA VAL A 399 -30.21 -7.37 24.89
C VAL A 399 -28.75 -7.81 24.80
N ARG A 400 -28.50 -9.10 24.88
CA ARG A 400 -27.13 -9.67 24.85
C ARG A 400 -26.42 -9.40 23.51
N VAL A 401 -25.20 -8.86 23.60
CA VAL A 401 -24.25 -8.76 22.49
C VAL A 401 -23.41 -10.03 22.44
N LYS A 402 -23.40 -10.73 21.31
CA LYS A 402 -22.63 -11.95 21.05
C LYS A 402 -22.48 -12.23 19.56
N GLY A 403 -21.50 -13.03 19.17
CA GLY A 403 -21.37 -13.54 17.80
C GLY A 403 -21.30 -12.46 16.71
N GLY A 404 -20.92 -11.23 17.06
CA GLY A 404 -20.83 -10.12 16.10
C GLY A 404 -22.16 -9.39 15.83
N ASN A 405 -23.23 -9.57 16.64
CA ASN A 405 -24.54 -8.96 16.42
C ASN A 405 -24.63 -7.47 16.82
N LEU A 406 -23.60 -6.84 17.39
CA LEU A 406 -23.63 -5.44 17.81
C LEU A 406 -24.03 -4.48 16.66
N PRO A 407 -23.49 -4.59 15.44
CA PRO A 407 -23.91 -3.74 14.33
C PRO A 407 -25.40 -3.84 14.00
N GLU A 408 -25.96 -5.06 14.04
CA GLU A 408 -27.39 -5.30 13.78
C GLU A 408 -28.29 -4.70 14.86
N LEU A 409 -27.87 -4.81 16.14
CA LEU A 409 -28.58 -4.18 17.27
C LEU A 409 -28.56 -2.67 17.14
N LEU A 410 -27.40 -2.07 16.89
CA LEU A 410 -27.21 -0.64 16.74
C LEU A 410 -27.93 -0.07 15.51
N ALA A 411 -28.06 -0.85 14.42
CA ALA A 411 -28.77 -0.42 13.20
C ALA A 411 -30.27 -0.10 13.41
N ARG A 412 -30.83 -0.46 14.57
CA ARG A 412 -32.22 -0.17 14.97
C ARG A 412 -32.40 1.20 15.62
N TYR A 413 -31.30 1.91 15.91
CA TYR A 413 -31.29 3.20 16.58
C TYR A 413 -30.82 4.31 15.64
N GLY A 414 -31.18 5.55 15.97
CA GLY A 414 -30.84 6.73 15.21
C GLY A 414 -30.49 7.94 16.09
N GLU A 415 -30.35 9.10 15.46
CA GLU A 415 -30.11 10.36 16.17
C GLU A 415 -31.23 10.66 17.15
N GLY A 416 -30.87 10.98 18.39
CA GLY A 416 -31.80 11.33 19.46
C GLY A 416 -32.31 10.15 20.30
N ASP A 417 -31.98 8.89 19.91
CA ASP A 417 -32.30 7.74 20.76
C ASP A 417 -31.36 7.67 21.96
N GLU A 418 -31.91 7.31 23.10
CA GLU A 418 -31.16 7.02 24.33
C GLU A 418 -31.00 5.50 24.45
N ILE A 419 -29.75 5.03 24.61
CA ILE A 419 -29.42 3.60 24.73
C ILE A 419 -28.61 3.35 26.01
N LEU A 420 -28.74 2.14 26.58
CA LEU A 420 -27.96 1.69 27.72
C LEU A 420 -26.95 0.63 27.26
N ILE A 421 -25.65 0.95 27.35
CA ILE A 421 -24.55 0.05 26.99
C ILE A 421 -23.96 -0.55 28.26
N HIS A 422 -23.81 -1.89 28.31
CA HIS A 422 -23.06 -2.59 29.36
C HIS A 422 -21.80 -3.21 28.75
N ALA A 423 -20.67 -3.03 29.41
CA ALA A 423 -19.41 -3.68 29.02
C ALA A 423 -18.59 -4.08 30.25
N PHE A 424 -17.75 -5.07 30.06
CA PHE A 424 -16.68 -5.38 31.01
C PHE A 424 -15.40 -4.64 30.62
N ARG A 425 -14.79 -3.99 31.63
CA ARG A 425 -13.42 -3.50 31.59
C ARG A 425 -12.66 -4.32 32.64
N ASP A 426 -11.76 -5.18 32.20
CA ASP A 426 -11.23 -6.26 33.00
C ASP A 426 -12.38 -7.05 33.64
N ASP A 427 -12.47 -7.11 34.98
CA ASP A 427 -13.51 -7.83 35.73
C ASP A 427 -14.66 -6.91 36.18
N ALA A 428 -14.61 -5.60 35.90
CA ALA A 428 -15.61 -4.65 36.33
C ALA A 428 -16.72 -4.46 35.27
N LEU A 429 -17.97 -4.69 35.65
CA LEU A 429 -19.13 -4.38 34.82
C LEU A 429 -19.43 -2.88 34.89
N LEU A 430 -19.36 -2.22 33.75
CA LEU A 430 -19.67 -0.80 33.58
C LEU A 430 -20.97 -0.64 32.79
N ALA A 431 -21.64 0.49 32.98
CA ALA A 431 -22.84 0.85 32.26
C ALA A 431 -22.82 2.35 31.90
N TRP A 432 -23.25 2.67 30.69
CA TRP A 432 -23.37 4.02 30.18
C TRP A 432 -24.76 4.24 29.56
N ALA A 433 -25.48 5.25 30.03
CA ALA A 433 -26.64 5.79 29.32
C ALA A 433 -26.14 6.78 28.27
N VAL A 434 -26.50 6.60 27.03
CA VAL A 434 -25.93 7.31 25.89
C VAL A 434 -27.03 7.89 25.02
N LEU A 435 -27.02 9.21 24.84
CA LEU A 435 -27.82 9.87 23.81
C LEU A 435 -27.06 9.84 22.50
N LEU A 436 -27.60 9.17 21.47
CA LEU A 436 -26.96 9.05 20.18
C LEU A 436 -27.03 10.36 19.40
N GLY A 437 -25.87 10.79 18.91
CA GLY A 437 -25.76 11.92 17.99
C GLY A 437 -26.07 11.51 16.54
N LYS A 438 -25.91 12.48 15.64
CA LYS A 438 -26.06 12.24 14.21
C LYS A 438 -25.08 11.17 13.71
N PRO A 439 -25.56 10.15 13.00
CA PRO A 439 -24.68 9.13 12.43
C PRO A 439 -23.63 9.74 11.49
N LYS A 440 -22.37 9.37 11.65
CA LYS A 440 -21.32 9.79 10.73
C LYS A 440 -21.38 9.02 9.41
N THR A 441 -21.21 9.75 8.33
CA THR A 441 -21.13 9.19 6.98
C THR A 441 -19.84 9.66 6.31
N PHE A 442 -19.31 8.84 5.41
CA PHE A 442 -18.04 9.11 4.75
C PHE A 442 -18.19 9.00 3.25
N GLN A 443 -17.82 10.07 2.53
CA GLN A 443 -17.83 10.13 1.06
C GLN A 443 -16.55 9.50 0.53
N SER A 444 -16.48 8.17 0.48
CA SER A 444 -15.26 7.44 0.16
C SER A 444 -15.44 6.33 -0.88
N LYS A 445 -16.64 6.10 -1.39
CA LYS A 445 -16.86 5.20 -2.51
C LYS A 445 -16.57 5.93 -3.83
N VAL A 446 -15.54 5.49 -4.53
CA VAL A 446 -15.09 6.06 -5.80
C VAL A 446 -15.88 5.46 -6.95
N VAL A 447 -16.47 6.33 -7.78
CA VAL A 447 -17.14 5.95 -9.03
C VAL A 447 -16.47 6.68 -10.18
N ILE A 448 -15.96 5.92 -11.15
CA ILE A 448 -15.22 6.44 -12.30
C ILE A 448 -16.14 6.43 -13.52
N LYS A 449 -16.44 7.63 -14.05
CA LYS A 449 -17.10 7.84 -15.33
C LYS A 449 -16.25 8.83 -16.12
N PRO A 450 -15.20 8.36 -16.82
CA PRO A 450 -14.13 9.21 -17.27
C PRO A 450 -14.58 10.26 -18.26
N THR A 451 -14.23 11.52 -17.99
CA THR A 451 -14.28 12.63 -18.94
C THR A 451 -13.20 12.42 -20.01
N LYS A 452 -13.04 13.37 -20.94
CA LYS A 452 -11.87 13.35 -21.85
C LYS A 452 -10.57 13.35 -21.06
N LEU A 453 -10.46 14.20 -20.04
CA LEU A 453 -9.29 14.27 -19.16
C LEU A 453 -9.08 12.95 -18.37
N GLY A 454 -10.17 12.33 -17.93
CA GLY A 454 -10.13 11.04 -17.25
C GLY A 454 -9.67 9.89 -18.15
N LYS A 455 -10.02 9.91 -19.44
CA LYS A 455 -9.49 8.93 -20.41
C LYS A 455 -7.98 9.04 -20.58
N ASP A 456 -7.46 10.28 -20.64
CA ASP A 456 -6.03 10.53 -20.70
C ASP A 456 -5.32 10.13 -19.38
N TRP A 457 -6.02 10.19 -18.25
CA TRP A 457 -5.52 9.73 -16.96
C TRP A 457 -5.40 8.20 -16.88
N LEU A 458 -6.38 7.48 -17.43
CA LEU A 458 -6.45 6.02 -17.41
C LEU A 458 -5.58 5.33 -18.49
N SER A 459 -5.02 6.11 -19.43
CA SER A 459 -4.20 5.59 -20.54
C SER A 459 -2.76 5.24 -20.17
#